data_ab486c0c30624d1997ba41f4001c06eb
#
_entry.id   ab486c0c30624d1997ba41f4001c06eb
#
_cell.length_a   1.000
_cell.length_b   1.000
_cell.length_c   1.000
_cell.angle_alpha   90.00
_cell.angle_beta   90.00
_cell.angle_gamma   90.00
#
_symmetry.space_group_name_H-M   'P 1'
#
loop_
_entity.id
_entity.type
_entity.pdbx_description
1 polymer ?
#
loop_
_entity_poly.entity_id
_entity_poly.type
_entity_poly.pdbx_seq_one_letter_code
_entity_poly.pdbx_strand_id
1 'polypeptide(L)'
;MTRINILPPSELTDQHLIAEYREIFMVSGSLKRTLNSKKDYLESNVPKQYTLNKGHVYFFYNKGKYLHKRYNLIIMEMKSRGFKSDKERKFPKEIFKNNNLYSNWIPNSNDLKIIRQRISEKIAMKPYWYRITKKK
;
A
#
# COMPACT_ATOMS: atom_id res chain seq x y z
N MET A 1 -10.70 -5.12 -2.14
CA MET A 1 -10.44 -3.99 -1.24
C MET A 1 -8.97 -3.60 -1.28
N THR A 2 -8.68 -2.32 -1.46
CA THR A 2 -7.31 -1.82 -1.49
C THR A 2 -6.67 -1.93 -0.11
N ARG A 3 -5.45 -2.48 -0.05
CA ARG A 3 -4.70 -2.56 1.20
C ARG A 3 -3.22 -2.30 0.97
N ILE A 4 -2.67 -1.43 1.81
CA ILE A 4 -1.24 -1.19 1.87
C ILE A 4 -0.72 -1.94 3.10
N ASN A 5 0.10 -2.95 2.88
CA ASN A 5 0.46 -3.91 3.93
C ASN A 5 1.64 -3.46 4.79
N ILE A 6 2.28 -2.38 4.50
CA ILE A 6 3.37 -1.71 5.23
C ILE A 6 4.53 -2.56 5.76
N LEU A 7 4.39 -3.88 5.83
CA LEU A 7 5.49 -4.78 6.20
C LEU A 7 6.61 -4.74 5.16
N PRO A 8 7.86 -5.05 5.55
CA PRO A 8 8.90 -5.26 4.53
C PRO A 8 8.38 -6.23 3.47
N PRO A 9 8.49 -5.89 2.17
CA PRO A 9 7.91 -6.76 1.14
C PRO A 9 8.42 -8.20 1.18
N SER A 10 9.63 -8.42 1.69
CA SER A 10 10.18 -9.78 1.83
C SER A 10 9.38 -10.67 2.78
N GLU A 11 8.60 -10.09 3.69
CA GLU A 11 7.75 -10.86 4.60
C GLU A 11 6.39 -11.23 3.99
N LEU A 12 6.01 -10.63 2.87
CA LEU A 12 4.69 -10.84 2.27
C LEU A 12 4.64 -12.16 1.50
N THR A 13 3.48 -12.83 1.55
CA THR A 13 3.23 -13.95 0.65
C THR A 13 3.20 -13.44 -0.78
N ASP A 14 3.38 -14.35 -1.76
CA ASP A 14 3.29 -13.98 -3.17
C ASP A 14 1.95 -13.30 -3.47
N GLN A 15 0.87 -13.84 -2.92
CA GLN A 15 -0.48 -13.34 -3.14
C GLN A 15 -0.65 -11.92 -2.60
N HIS A 16 -0.18 -11.65 -1.38
CA HIS A 16 -0.26 -10.32 -0.79
C HIS A 16 0.64 -9.32 -1.53
N LEU A 17 1.81 -9.75 -1.95
CA LEU A 17 2.75 -8.90 -2.68
C LEU A 17 2.16 -8.46 -4.03
N ILE A 18 1.64 -9.42 -4.80
CA ILE A 18 1.08 -9.15 -6.12
C ILE A 18 -0.20 -8.33 -6.00
N ALA A 19 -1.04 -8.61 -5.01
CA ALA A 19 -2.25 -7.85 -4.78
C ALA A 19 -1.94 -6.38 -4.46
N GLU A 20 -0.95 -6.13 -3.61
CA GLU A 20 -0.56 -4.77 -3.27
C GLU A 20 0.03 -4.05 -4.49
N TYR A 21 0.82 -4.75 -5.29
CA TYR A 21 1.34 -4.20 -6.55
C TYR A 21 0.21 -3.71 -7.46
N ARG A 22 -0.86 -4.51 -7.57
CA ARG A 22 -2.01 -4.16 -8.42
C ARG A 22 -2.84 -3.03 -7.83
N GLU A 23 -2.98 -3.00 -6.50
CA GLU A 23 -3.94 -2.13 -5.83
C GLU A 23 -3.35 -0.81 -5.33
N ILE A 24 -2.03 -0.67 -5.25
CA ILE A 24 -1.40 0.52 -4.68
C ILE A 24 -1.81 1.81 -5.42
N PHE A 25 -2.05 1.75 -6.72
CA PHE A 25 -2.50 2.91 -7.49
C PHE A 25 -3.96 3.28 -7.23
N MET A 26 -4.72 2.40 -6.57
CA MET A 26 -6.09 2.72 -6.20
C MET A 26 -6.16 3.86 -5.18
N VAL A 27 -5.09 4.04 -4.37
CA VAL A 27 -4.99 5.16 -3.45
C VAL A 27 -4.99 6.48 -4.22
N SER A 28 -4.15 6.60 -5.25
CA SER A 28 -4.07 7.82 -6.06
C SER A 28 -5.37 8.06 -6.84
N GLY A 29 -5.99 6.99 -7.37
CA GLY A 29 -7.28 7.11 -8.05
C GLY A 29 -8.39 7.57 -7.12
N SER A 30 -8.41 7.05 -5.92
CA SER A 30 -9.38 7.46 -4.89
C SER A 30 -9.14 8.91 -4.46
N LEU A 31 -7.88 9.31 -4.27
CA LEU A 31 -7.53 10.70 -3.96
C LEU A 31 -8.00 11.65 -5.06
N LYS A 32 -7.78 11.28 -6.31
CA LYS A 32 -8.21 12.09 -7.45
C LYS A 32 -9.72 12.32 -7.42
N ARG A 33 -10.49 11.27 -7.15
CA ARG A 33 -11.96 11.37 -7.03
C ARG A 33 -12.35 12.31 -5.87
N THR A 34 -11.67 12.20 -4.73
CA THR A 34 -11.93 13.03 -3.57
C THR A 34 -11.64 14.50 -3.86
N LEU A 35 -10.50 14.79 -4.52
CA LEU A 35 -10.13 16.16 -4.86
C LEU A 35 -11.10 16.79 -5.87
N ASN A 36 -11.74 15.98 -6.71
CA ASN A 36 -12.67 16.47 -7.73
C ASN A 36 -14.13 16.46 -7.26
N SER A 37 -14.40 15.98 -6.06
CA SER A 37 -15.76 15.89 -5.53
C SER A 37 -16.16 17.18 -4.82
N LYS A 38 -17.48 17.34 -4.59
CA LYS A 38 -18.00 18.49 -3.82
C LYS A 38 -17.55 18.46 -2.36
N LYS A 39 -17.18 17.27 -1.83
CA LYS A 39 -16.74 17.10 -0.44
C LYS A 39 -15.27 17.40 -0.25
N ASP A 40 -14.50 17.44 -1.32
CA ASP A 40 -13.09 17.78 -1.30
C ASP A 40 -12.25 17.02 -0.25
N TYR A 41 -10.93 17.14 -0.34
CA TYR A 41 -10.01 16.55 0.61
C TYR A 41 -9.95 17.41 1.89
N LEU A 42 -10.03 16.75 3.06
CA LEU A 42 -9.86 17.42 4.34
C LEU A 42 -8.78 16.71 5.15
N GLU A 43 -7.73 17.43 5.53
CA GLU A 43 -6.65 16.90 6.36
C GLU A 43 -7.18 16.33 7.69
N SER A 44 -8.22 16.95 8.25
CA SER A 44 -8.84 16.49 9.48
C SER A 44 -9.52 15.12 9.37
N ASN A 45 -9.80 14.67 8.14
CA ASN A 45 -10.41 13.35 7.90
C ASN A 45 -9.35 12.24 7.80
N VAL A 46 -8.06 12.59 7.75
CA VAL A 46 -7.00 11.59 7.73
C VAL A 46 -6.92 10.94 9.12
N PRO A 47 -7.09 9.60 9.23
CA PRO A 47 -6.93 8.93 10.51
C PRO A 47 -5.55 9.21 11.10
N LYS A 48 -5.49 9.38 12.41
CA LYS A 48 -4.21 9.65 13.09
C LYS A 48 -3.32 8.43 13.16
N GLN A 49 -3.91 7.26 13.08
CA GLN A 49 -3.20 5.98 13.17
C GLN A 49 -3.55 5.09 11.99
N TYR A 50 -2.61 4.24 11.61
CA TYR A 50 -2.83 3.22 10.60
C TYR A 50 -4.01 2.33 11.03
N THR A 51 -4.93 2.13 10.11
CA THR A 51 -6.14 1.33 10.35
C THR A 51 -6.41 0.43 9.14
N LEU A 52 -6.97 -0.74 9.38
CA LEU A 52 -7.39 -1.67 8.33
C LEU A 52 -8.87 -1.56 8.02
N ASN A 53 -9.58 -0.68 8.73
CA ASN A 53 -11.02 -0.48 8.59
C ASN A 53 -11.32 0.69 7.66
N LYS A 54 -12.52 1.22 7.78
CA LYS A 54 -12.90 2.44 7.08
C LYS A 54 -11.86 3.52 7.35
N GLY A 55 -11.39 4.18 6.31
CA GLY A 55 -10.32 5.18 6.43
C GLY A 55 -8.94 4.69 6.08
N HIS A 56 -8.76 3.39 5.79
CA HIS A 56 -7.46 2.84 5.42
C HIS A 56 -6.85 3.57 4.22
N VAL A 57 -7.61 3.75 3.16
CA VAL A 57 -7.14 4.44 1.95
C VAL A 57 -6.92 5.92 2.22
N TYR A 58 -7.85 6.57 2.92
CA TYR A 58 -7.74 8.00 3.26
C TYR A 58 -6.49 8.28 4.11
N PHE A 59 -6.09 7.34 4.97
CA PHE A 59 -4.88 7.46 5.78
C PHE A 59 -3.64 7.75 4.93
N PHE A 60 -3.58 7.19 3.72
CA PHE A 60 -2.42 7.33 2.84
C PHE A 60 -2.49 8.52 1.88
N TYR A 61 -3.58 9.28 1.87
CA TYR A 61 -3.72 10.39 0.93
C TYR A 61 -2.63 11.45 1.07
N ASN A 62 -2.10 11.65 2.26
CA ASN A 62 -1.02 12.62 2.51
C ASN A 62 0.36 11.97 2.64
N LYS A 63 0.50 10.73 2.15
CA LYS A 63 1.74 9.97 2.29
C LYS A 63 2.26 9.50 0.93
N GLY A 64 2.17 10.38 -0.07
CA GLY A 64 2.56 10.04 -1.44
C GLY A 64 4.00 9.59 -1.58
N LYS A 65 4.93 10.21 -0.84
CA LYS A 65 6.33 9.81 -0.89
C LYS A 65 6.54 8.41 -0.31
N TYR A 66 5.86 8.09 0.78
CA TYR A 66 5.89 6.75 1.35
C TYR A 66 5.38 5.72 0.33
N LEU A 67 4.23 6.00 -0.30
CA LEU A 67 3.66 5.10 -1.31
C LEU A 67 4.57 4.91 -2.51
N HIS A 68 5.23 5.98 -2.95
CA HIS A 68 6.17 5.91 -4.08
C HIS A 68 7.35 5.00 -3.74
N LYS A 69 7.94 5.19 -2.55
CA LYS A 69 9.02 4.33 -2.08
C LYS A 69 8.54 2.88 -1.92
N ARG A 70 7.34 2.70 -1.40
CA ARG A 70 6.73 1.39 -1.21
C ARG A 70 6.56 0.66 -2.55
N TYR A 71 6.06 1.37 -3.56
CA TYR A 71 5.88 0.82 -4.89
C TYR A 71 7.22 0.29 -5.46
N ASN A 72 8.28 1.08 -5.30
CA ASN A 72 9.60 0.67 -5.78
C ASN A 72 10.11 -0.57 -5.04
N LEU A 73 9.90 -0.64 -3.72
CA LEU A 73 10.29 -1.81 -2.93
C LEU A 73 9.51 -3.07 -3.34
N ILE A 74 8.22 -2.91 -3.64
CA ILE A 74 7.38 -4.02 -4.10
C ILE A 74 7.91 -4.55 -5.44
N ILE A 75 8.25 -3.67 -6.38
CA ILE A 75 8.80 -4.06 -7.68
C ILE A 75 10.12 -4.82 -7.50
N MET A 76 11.00 -4.33 -6.62
CA MET A 76 12.28 -4.98 -6.35
C MET A 76 12.08 -6.38 -5.79
N GLU A 77 11.13 -6.55 -4.87
CA GLU A 77 10.83 -7.85 -4.29
C GLU A 77 10.23 -8.80 -5.32
N MET A 78 9.31 -8.31 -6.17
CA MET A 78 8.74 -9.09 -7.25
C MET A 78 9.83 -9.61 -8.19
N LYS A 79 10.74 -8.73 -8.59
CA LYS A 79 11.86 -9.09 -9.45
C LYS A 79 12.74 -10.16 -8.78
N SER A 80 13.01 -10.00 -7.50
CA SER A 80 13.81 -10.93 -6.71
C SER A 80 13.19 -12.32 -6.69
N ARG A 81 11.86 -12.43 -6.70
CA ARG A 81 11.13 -13.71 -6.74
C ARG A 81 10.91 -14.24 -8.15
N GLY A 82 11.31 -13.49 -9.18
CA GLY A 82 11.13 -13.89 -10.57
C GLY A 82 9.79 -13.49 -11.16
N PHE A 83 9.04 -12.61 -10.51
CA PHE A 83 7.78 -12.09 -11.03
C PHE A 83 8.03 -10.88 -11.93
N LYS A 84 7.23 -10.76 -12.98
CA LYS A 84 7.33 -9.64 -13.91
C LYS A 84 6.45 -8.49 -13.45
N SER A 85 6.95 -7.26 -13.62
CA SER A 85 6.18 -6.05 -13.41
C SER A 85 6.11 -5.25 -14.70
N ASP A 86 5.10 -4.39 -14.82
CA ASP A 86 4.96 -3.52 -15.99
C ASP A 86 5.93 -2.34 -15.86
N LYS A 87 6.95 -2.30 -16.70
CA LYS A 87 7.98 -1.27 -16.67
C LYS A 87 7.45 0.11 -17.08
N GLU A 88 6.35 0.15 -17.83
CA GLU A 88 5.76 1.41 -18.26
C GLU A 88 4.80 1.99 -17.23
N ARG A 89 4.44 1.21 -16.24
CA ARG A 89 3.55 1.64 -15.16
C ARG A 89 4.33 2.46 -14.16
N LYS A 90 4.16 3.79 -14.22
CA LYS A 90 4.88 4.72 -13.36
C LYS A 90 4.01 5.17 -12.19
N PHE A 91 4.62 5.31 -11.00
CA PHE A 91 3.89 5.81 -9.85
C PHE A 91 3.40 7.24 -10.12
N PRO A 92 2.10 7.53 -9.89
CA PRO A 92 1.52 8.85 -10.18
C PRO A 92 1.86 9.86 -9.08
N LYS A 93 3.12 10.24 -8.95
CA LYS A 93 3.59 11.14 -7.88
C LYS A 93 3.06 12.57 -7.99
N GLU A 94 2.67 12.99 -9.21
CA GLU A 94 2.30 14.40 -9.46
C GLU A 94 1.05 14.81 -8.70
N ILE A 95 0.05 13.93 -8.58
CA ILE A 95 -1.17 14.26 -7.86
C ILE A 95 -0.88 14.55 -6.39
N PHE A 96 0.09 13.84 -5.81
CA PHE A 96 0.50 14.08 -4.42
C PHE A 96 1.32 15.37 -4.30
N LYS A 97 2.28 15.57 -5.20
CA LYS A 97 3.14 16.76 -5.15
C LYS A 97 2.36 18.05 -5.39
N ASN A 98 1.44 18.03 -6.35
CA ASN A 98 0.68 19.22 -6.72
C ASN A 98 -0.31 19.65 -5.64
N ASN A 99 -0.61 18.78 -4.69
CA ASN A 99 -1.57 19.04 -3.61
C ASN A 99 -0.92 19.04 -2.22
N ASN A 100 0.41 19.13 -2.16
CA ASN A 100 1.18 19.12 -0.90
C ASN A 100 0.94 17.86 -0.06
N LEU A 101 0.77 16.72 -0.74
CA LEU A 101 0.48 15.43 -0.09
C LEU A 101 1.61 14.41 -0.31
N TYR A 102 2.78 14.87 -0.75
CA TYR A 102 3.91 14.00 -1.04
C TYR A 102 4.86 13.92 0.17
N SER A 103 4.32 13.45 1.30
CA SER A 103 5.10 13.29 2.53
C SER A 103 5.50 11.85 2.76
N ASN A 104 6.58 11.65 3.49
CA ASN A 104 7.00 10.33 3.92
C ASN A 104 6.29 9.95 5.22
N TRP A 105 6.40 8.69 5.60
CA TRP A 105 5.82 8.17 6.82
C TRP A 105 6.60 6.93 7.24
N ILE A 106 6.76 6.74 8.52
CA ILE A 106 7.45 5.58 9.07
C ILE A 106 6.49 4.83 9.98
N PRO A 107 6.11 3.57 9.65
CA PRO A 107 5.27 2.77 10.52
C PRO A 107 5.94 2.53 11.88
N ASN A 108 5.15 2.60 12.94
CA ASN A 108 5.64 2.23 14.26
C ASN A 108 5.39 0.73 14.54
N SER A 109 5.88 0.24 15.68
CA SER A 109 5.73 -1.17 16.03
C SER A 109 4.28 -1.61 16.16
N ASN A 110 3.40 -0.71 16.62
CA ASN A 110 1.98 -1.02 16.74
C ASN A 110 1.32 -1.18 15.36
N ASP A 111 1.67 -0.31 14.41
CA ASP A 111 1.18 -0.39 13.04
C ASP A 111 1.54 -1.74 12.42
N LEU A 112 2.80 -2.15 12.59
CA LEU A 112 3.28 -3.43 12.05
C LEU A 112 2.59 -4.62 12.70
N LYS A 113 2.30 -4.52 13.99
CA LYS A 113 1.58 -5.57 14.72
C LYS A 113 0.16 -5.76 14.17
N ILE A 114 -0.53 -4.66 13.90
CA ILE A 114 -1.89 -4.67 13.35
C ILE A 114 -1.93 -5.43 12.03
N ILE A 115 -1.04 -5.09 11.10
CA ILE A 115 -1.04 -5.73 9.79
C ILE A 115 -0.55 -7.17 9.84
N ARG A 116 0.45 -7.47 10.68
CA ARG A 116 0.92 -8.86 10.82
C ARG A 116 -0.19 -9.76 11.32
N GLN A 117 -0.97 -9.29 12.28
CA GLN A 117 -2.10 -10.06 12.79
C GLN A 117 -3.13 -10.33 11.70
N ARG A 118 -3.48 -9.31 10.89
CA ARG A 118 -4.46 -9.46 9.81
C ARG A 118 -3.96 -10.45 8.75
N ILE A 119 -2.71 -10.36 8.36
CA ILE A 119 -2.14 -11.28 7.37
C ILE A 119 -2.11 -12.70 7.92
N SER A 120 -1.73 -12.87 9.19
CA SER A 120 -1.73 -14.17 9.86
C SER A 120 -3.12 -14.79 9.86
N GLU A 121 -4.15 -14.01 10.17
CA GLU A 121 -5.54 -14.46 10.13
C GLU A 121 -5.97 -14.90 8.72
N LYS A 122 -5.58 -14.14 7.70
CA LYS A 122 -5.90 -14.49 6.31
C LYS A 122 -5.21 -15.78 5.88
N ILE A 123 -3.95 -15.95 6.24
CA ILE A 123 -3.21 -17.19 5.94
C ILE A 123 -3.86 -18.38 6.63
N ALA A 124 -4.29 -18.22 7.88
CA ALA A 124 -4.94 -19.29 8.64
C ALA A 124 -6.25 -19.75 8.00
N MET A 125 -6.95 -18.86 7.29
CA MET A 125 -8.19 -19.20 6.59
C MET A 125 -7.95 -20.09 5.37
N LYS A 126 -6.78 -20.00 4.72
CA LYS A 126 -6.43 -20.77 3.52
C LYS A 126 -4.94 -21.14 3.54
N PRO A 127 -4.50 -21.97 4.51
CA PRO A 127 -3.06 -22.20 4.75
C PRO A 127 -2.33 -22.84 3.58
N TYR A 128 -3.04 -23.53 2.68
CA TYR A 128 -2.41 -24.17 1.52
C TYR A 128 -2.37 -23.30 0.29
N TRP A 129 -2.98 -22.14 0.32
CA TRP A 129 -3.05 -21.24 -0.83
C TRP A 129 -1.92 -20.21 -0.83
N TYR A 130 -1.54 -19.70 0.34
CA TYR A 130 -0.50 -18.69 0.47
C TYR A 130 0.89 -19.32 0.45
N ARG A 131 1.83 -18.66 -0.20
CA ARG A 131 3.22 -19.10 -0.24
C ARG A 131 4.15 -17.93 -0.43
N ILE A 132 5.43 -18.13 -0.11
CA ILE A 132 6.49 -17.17 -0.36
C ILE A 132 7.50 -17.85 -1.27
N THR A 133 7.59 -17.39 -2.52
CA THR A 133 8.55 -17.92 -3.48
C THR A 133 9.96 -17.52 -3.05
N LYS A 134 10.89 -18.47 -3.11
CA LYS A 134 12.28 -18.22 -2.76
C LYS A 134 12.90 -17.27 -3.78
N LYS A 135 13.74 -16.38 -3.28
CA LYS A 135 14.49 -15.45 -4.12
C LYS A 135 15.45 -16.19 -5.04
N LYS A 136 15.56 -15.66 -6.25
CA LYS A 136 16.50 -16.21 -7.26
C LYS A 136 17.84 -15.47 -7.19
#